data_a512cfd94359f5504a17158d873bafca
#
_entry.id   a512cfd94359f5504a17158d873bafca
#
_cell.length_a   1.000
_cell.length_b   1.000
_cell.length_c   1.000
_cell.angle_alpha   90.00
_cell.angle_beta   90.00
_cell.angle_gamma   90.00
#
_symmetry.space_group_name_H-M   'P 1'
#
loop_
_entity.id
_entity.type
_entity.pdbx_description
1 polymer ?
#
loop_
_entity_poly.entity_id
_entity_poly.type
_entity_poly.pdbx_seq_one_letter_code
_entity_poly.pdbx_strand_id
1 'polypeptide(L)'
;MEIVKLKEPYDKNAIVNSPIVLALGFFDGVHRGHQEVIKRAIEKGKSLGVKVAVMTFDRHPKIIFQNIDGEKFKYLTMLDEKLEYFKNLGVDIAYVVKFDENLAYLSPQDFIDKYVVGLHAICVVAGQDYTYGKHDIANMDTISDFAKGRFEIITVDHLQRNDQKISSTQIRKDLDSGNVEAANLLLGYQYENHGTVEHGFKRGRKIGFPTLNVSIPKNERILGEGVYAVKVKIDKDNLWYEGMASIGHNETFGDDLEKTVEINLFNFDKSVYGEKVIVKWYKFLREMVKFDSVEELIDQLNKDKRDTEVFFEDLKKN
;
A
#
# COMPACT_ATOMS: atom_id res chain seq x y z
N MET A 1 4.64 -18.58 -2.74
CA MET A 1 5.13 -17.94 -1.48
C MET A 1 4.38 -18.57 -0.30
N GLU A 2 5.12 -19.07 0.67
CA GLU A 2 4.58 -19.55 1.95
C GLU A 2 4.36 -18.36 2.89
N ILE A 3 3.22 -18.33 3.61
CA ILE A 3 2.91 -17.28 4.59
C ILE A 3 2.92 -17.90 5.97
N VAL A 4 3.84 -17.43 6.83
CA VAL A 4 4.02 -17.92 8.19
C VAL A 4 3.69 -16.79 9.18
N LYS A 5 2.65 -16.99 9.99
CA LYS A 5 2.25 -16.01 11.02
C LYS A 5 2.98 -16.36 12.33
N LEU A 6 3.70 -15.39 12.89
CA LEU A 6 4.45 -15.54 14.13
C LEU A 6 3.91 -14.60 15.21
N LYS A 7 3.98 -15.03 16.46
CA LYS A 7 3.65 -14.23 17.66
C LYS A 7 4.70 -14.53 18.73
N GLU A 8 5.22 -13.48 19.38
CA GLU A 8 6.20 -13.66 20.47
C GLU A 8 5.55 -14.23 21.74
N PRO A 9 6.07 -15.33 22.35
CA PRO A 9 7.05 -16.24 21.76
C PRO A 9 6.43 -17.11 20.66
N TYR A 10 7.16 -17.37 19.58
CA TYR A 10 6.68 -18.20 18.47
C TYR A 10 7.12 -19.67 18.59
N ASP A 11 6.34 -20.55 17.97
CA ASP A 11 6.67 -21.97 17.86
C ASP A 11 7.78 -22.18 16.82
N LYS A 12 8.90 -22.76 17.24
CA LYS A 12 10.03 -23.09 16.36
C LYS A 12 9.68 -24.11 15.28
N ASN A 13 8.62 -24.90 15.43
CA ASN A 13 8.15 -25.81 14.39
C ASN A 13 7.40 -25.10 13.27
N ALA A 14 6.97 -23.86 13.47
CA ALA A 14 6.28 -23.06 12.46
C ALA A 14 7.23 -22.41 11.45
N ILE A 15 8.55 -22.41 11.71
CA ILE A 15 9.53 -21.77 10.84
C ILE A 15 10.18 -22.79 9.88
N VAL A 16 10.65 -22.27 8.74
CA VAL A 16 11.36 -23.11 7.78
C VAL A 16 12.75 -23.46 8.34
N ASN A 17 13.01 -24.76 8.49
CA ASN A 17 14.28 -25.27 9.05
C ASN A 17 15.36 -25.40 7.95
N SER A 18 15.72 -24.29 7.32
CA SER A 18 16.81 -24.21 6.33
C SER A 18 17.37 -22.79 6.28
N PRO A 19 18.63 -22.61 5.85
CA PRO A 19 19.21 -21.28 5.66
C PRO A 19 18.37 -20.43 4.72
N ILE A 20 18.21 -19.13 5.06
CA ILE A 20 17.48 -18.15 4.24
C ILE A 20 18.26 -16.84 4.10
N VAL A 21 17.94 -16.07 3.06
CA VAL A 21 18.20 -14.63 3.01
C VAL A 21 16.94 -13.91 3.49
N LEU A 22 17.08 -13.02 4.46
CA LEU A 22 15.97 -12.36 5.13
C LEU A 22 15.94 -10.86 4.81
N ALA A 23 14.90 -10.40 4.13
CA ALA A 23 14.62 -8.98 3.97
C ALA A 23 13.79 -8.45 5.14
N LEU A 24 14.25 -7.37 5.78
CA LEU A 24 13.60 -6.78 6.95
C LEU A 24 12.92 -5.45 6.58
N GLY A 25 11.67 -5.28 6.96
CA GLY A 25 10.94 -4.04 6.79
C GLY A 25 9.46 -4.14 7.08
N PHE A 26 8.82 -3.00 7.36
CA PHE A 26 7.36 -2.95 7.42
C PHE A 26 6.75 -2.94 6.00
N PHE A 27 7.43 -2.34 5.04
CA PHE A 27 7.11 -2.32 3.61
C PHE A 27 5.72 -1.74 3.28
N ASP A 28 5.28 -0.68 3.98
CA ASP A 28 4.03 -0.03 3.67
C ASP A 28 4.10 0.70 2.33
N GLY A 29 3.18 0.36 1.41
CA GLY A 29 3.18 0.84 0.04
C GLY A 29 4.09 0.07 -0.91
N VAL A 30 4.89 -0.87 -0.46
CA VAL A 30 5.85 -1.67 -1.28
C VAL A 30 6.45 -0.83 -2.44
N HIS A 31 6.82 0.43 -2.14
CA HIS A 31 7.33 1.40 -3.11
C HIS A 31 8.68 0.97 -3.70
N ARG A 32 9.15 1.66 -4.73
CA ARG A 32 10.40 1.30 -5.45
C ARG A 32 11.60 1.07 -4.53
N GLY A 33 11.74 1.85 -3.43
CA GLY A 33 12.79 1.60 -2.44
C GLY A 33 12.62 0.27 -1.71
N HIS A 34 11.39 -0.09 -1.35
CA HIS A 34 11.09 -1.40 -0.76
C HIS A 34 11.32 -2.55 -1.75
N GLN A 35 10.90 -2.35 -3.01
CA GLN A 35 11.14 -3.32 -4.08
C GLN A 35 12.62 -3.58 -4.30
N GLU A 36 13.48 -2.55 -4.22
CA GLU A 36 14.93 -2.70 -4.34
C GLU A 36 15.51 -3.54 -3.20
N VAL A 37 15.09 -3.32 -1.95
CA VAL A 37 15.49 -4.16 -0.80
C VAL A 37 15.15 -5.63 -1.05
N ILE A 38 13.92 -5.90 -1.47
CA ILE A 38 13.44 -7.26 -1.75
C ILE A 38 14.20 -7.86 -2.94
N LYS A 39 14.43 -7.10 -4.01
CA LYS A 39 15.19 -7.54 -5.18
C LYS A 39 16.62 -7.93 -4.81
N ARG A 40 17.31 -7.13 -4.00
CA ARG A 40 18.65 -7.45 -3.49
C ARG A 40 18.67 -8.74 -2.68
N ALA A 41 17.64 -8.96 -1.84
CA ALA A 41 17.50 -10.22 -1.12
C ALA A 41 17.32 -11.40 -2.08
N ILE A 42 16.49 -11.25 -3.13
CA ILE A 42 16.27 -12.29 -4.14
C ILE A 42 17.55 -12.60 -4.93
N GLU A 43 18.29 -11.58 -5.36
CA GLU A 43 19.57 -11.74 -6.06
C GLU A 43 20.58 -12.50 -5.17
N LYS A 44 20.66 -12.13 -3.88
CA LYS A 44 21.52 -12.79 -2.91
C LYS A 44 21.11 -14.24 -2.65
N GLY A 45 19.80 -14.50 -2.46
CA GLY A 45 19.28 -15.85 -2.28
C GLY A 45 19.59 -16.76 -3.47
N LYS A 46 19.40 -16.27 -4.68
CA LYS A 46 19.78 -16.99 -5.91
C LYS A 46 21.28 -17.30 -5.96
N SER A 47 22.13 -16.35 -5.61
CA SER A 47 23.59 -16.56 -5.61
C SER A 47 24.06 -17.61 -4.58
N LEU A 48 23.33 -17.74 -3.49
CA LEU A 48 23.64 -18.71 -2.41
C LEU A 48 22.85 -20.04 -2.56
N GLY A 49 21.89 -20.12 -3.47
CA GLY A 49 21.04 -21.30 -3.66
C GLY A 49 20.09 -21.54 -2.49
N VAL A 50 19.66 -20.49 -1.78
CA VAL A 50 18.76 -20.56 -0.62
C VAL A 50 17.47 -19.79 -0.84
N LYS A 51 16.43 -20.12 -0.07
CA LYS A 51 15.15 -19.40 -0.09
C LYS A 51 15.30 -17.97 0.39
N VAL A 52 14.42 -17.11 -0.12
CA VAL A 52 14.31 -15.71 0.30
C VAL A 52 13.05 -15.50 1.12
N ALA A 53 13.23 -14.95 2.31
CA ALA A 53 12.13 -14.58 3.18
C ALA A 53 12.04 -13.06 3.32
N VAL A 54 10.82 -12.57 3.47
CA VAL A 54 10.52 -11.20 3.92
C VAL A 54 9.94 -11.30 5.32
N MET A 55 10.42 -10.49 6.25
CA MET A 55 9.76 -10.28 7.54
C MET A 55 9.05 -8.93 7.55
N THR A 56 7.75 -8.98 7.82
CA THR A 56 6.89 -7.82 7.98
C THR A 56 5.99 -7.98 9.20
N PHE A 57 5.17 -6.96 9.51
CA PHE A 57 4.31 -6.97 10.69
C PHE A 57 2.83 -6.89 10.29
N ASP A 58 1.96 -7.45 11.13
CA ASP A 58 0.51 -7.40 10.97
C ASP A 58 -0.05 -5.96 11.09
N ARG A 59 0.64 -5.10 11.83
CA ARG A 59 0.30 -3.69 12.03
C ARG A 59 1.54 -2.82 12.10
N HIS A 60 1.37 -1.51 11.84
CA HIS A 60 2.48 -0.57 11.85
C HIS A 60 3.02 -0.36 13.28
N PRO A 61 4.36 -0.39 13.50
CA PRO A 61 4.96 -0.20 14.83
C PRO A 61 4.52 1.06 15.56
N LYS A 62 4.25 2.16 14.85
CA LYS A 62 3.75 3.42 15.44
C LYS A 62 2.46 3.25 16.24
N ILE A 63 1.63 2.27 15.91
CA ILE A 63 0.37 2.00 16.64
C ILE A 63 0.67 1.69 18.10
N ILE A 64 1.68 0.87 18.37
CA ILE A 64 2.09 0.52 19.73
C ILE A 64 2.91 1.67 20.36
N PHE A 65 3.97 2.16 19.67
CA PHE A 65 4.88 3.16 20.26
C PHE A 65 4.24 4.53 20.49
N GLN A 66 3.24 4.92 19.70
CA GLN A 66 2.55 6.21 19.80
C GLN A 66 1.14 6.08 20.38
N ASN A 67 0.74 4.88 20.81
CA ASN A 67 -0.59 4.57 21.33
C ASN A 67 -1.73 5.09 20.40
N ILE A 68 -1.55 4.86 19.09
CA ILE A 68 -2.54 5.25 18.08
C ILE A 68 -3.61 4.18 18.00
N ASP A 69 -4.87 4.59 17.90
CA ASP A 69 -5.95 3.68 17.53
C ASP A 69 -5.66 3.04 16.17
N GLY A 70 -5.54 1.72 16.14
CA GLY A 70 -5.19 0.98 14.94
C GLY A 70 -6.18 1.18 13.78
N GLU A 71 -7.45 1.47 14.08
CA GLU A 71 -8.46 1.77 13.05
C GLU A 71 -8.26 3.16 12.40
N LYS A 72 -7.59 4.07 13.11
CA LYS A 72 -7.27 5.41 12.60
C LYS A 72 -5.97 5.46 11.81
N PHE A 73 -5.13 4.42 11.88
CA PHE A 73 -3.90 4.37 11.08
C PHE A 73 -4.24 4.08 9.61
N LYS A 74 -3.86 4.98 8.71
CA LYS A 74 -4.13 4.88 7.28
C LYS A 74 -2.96 4.23 6.55
N TYR A 75 -3.12 2.97 6.15
CA TYR A 75 -2.11 2.22 5.38
C TYR A 75 -2.10 2.64 3.92
N LEU A 76 -0.93 2.57 3.29
CA LEU A 76 -0.78 2.69 1.83
C LEU A 76 -1.16 1.37 1.13
N THR A 77 -0.87 0.25 1.76
CA THR A 77 -1.27 -1.09 1.31
C THR A 77 -1.72 -1.92 2.49
N MET A 78 -2.84 -2.58 2.37
CA MET A 78 -3.30 -3.54 3.37
C MET A 78 -2.40 -4.78 3.37
N LEU A 79 -2.46 -5.58 4.45
CA LEU A 79 -1.56 -6.72 4.60
C LEU A 79 -1.68 -7.73 3.45
N ASP A 80 -2.90 -8.06 3.04
CA ASP A 80 -3.13 -9.06 1.98
C ASP A 80 -2.57 -8.58 0.64
N GLU A 81 -2.76 -7.30 0.30
CA GLU A 81 -2.17 -6.67 -0.90
C GLU A 81 -0.64 -6.70 -0.85
N LYS A 82 -0.08 -6.33 0.30
CA LYS A 82 1.37 -6.35 0.53
C LYS A 82 1.95 -7.75 0.28
N LEU A 83 1.27 -8.80 0.75
CA LEU A 83 1.67 -10.18 0.53
C LEU A 83 1.59 -10.58 -0.95
N GLU A 84 0.61 -10.10 -1.71
CA GLU A 84 0.55 -10.32 -3.15
C GLU A 84 1.70 -9.61 -3.89
N TYR A 85 2.08 -8.38 -3.48
CA TYR A 85 3.27 -7.72 -4.02
C TYR A 85 4.55 -8.53 -3.75
N PHE A 86 4.73 -9.05 -2.54
CA PHE A 86 5.90 -9.90 -2.22
C PHE A 86 5.95 -11.15 -3.09
N LYS A 87 4.81 -11.82 -3.25
CA LYS A 87 4.67 -13.00 -4.11
C LYS A 87 5.03 -12.69 -5.57
N ASN A 88 4.53 -11.57 -6.10
CA ASN A 88 4.80 -11.13 -7.48
C ASN A 88 6.26 -10.73 -7.70
N LEU A 89 6.96 -10.26 -6.67
CA LEU A 89 8.39 -9.99 -6.70
C LEU A 89 9.24 -11.28 -6.68
N GLY A 90 8.66 -12.43 -6.29
CA GLY A 90 9.36 -13.72 -6.26
C GLY A 90 9.90 -14.10 -4.88
N VAL A 91 9.32 -13.58 -3.79
CA VAL A 91 9.62 -13.99 -2.42
C VAL A 91 9.11 -15.42 -2.17
N ASP A 92 9.90 -16.25 -1.51
CA ASP A 92 9.55 -17.64 -1.19
C ASP A 92 8.73 -17.75 0.09
N ILE A 93 9.06 -16.96 1.12
CA ILE A 93 8.47 -17.00 2.45
C ILE A 93 8.13 -15.57 2.93
N ALA A 94 6.93 -15.37 3.46
CA ALA A 94 6.57 -14.16 4.18
C ALA A 94 6.33 -14.47 5.66
N TYR A 95 7.23 -14.03 6.53
CA TYR A 95 7.02 -14.03 7.97
C TYR A 95 6.22 -12.79 8.36
N VAL A 96 4.96 -12.99 8.74
CA VAL A 96 4.09 -11.94 9.27
C VAL A 96 4.10 -12.02 10.78
N VAL A 97 4.87 -11.13 11.41
CA VAL A 97 5.00 -11.12 12.86
C VAL A 97 3.96 -10.22 13.49
N LYS A 98 3.26 -10.72 14.49
CA LYS A 98 2.34 -9.93 15.29
C LYS A 98 3.12 -8.85 16.05
N PHE A 99 2.86 -7.57 15.73
CA PHE A 99 3.50 -6.46 16.41
C PHE A 99 2.68 -6.06 17.65
N ASP A 100 3.02 -6.65 18.78
CA ASP A 100 2.44 -6.33 20.09
C ASP A 100 3.55 -5.89 21.06
N GLU A 101 3.18 -5.62 22.31
CA GLU A 101 4.11 -5.18 23.35
C GLU A 101 5.25 -6.18 23.58
N ASN A 102 4.97 -7.48 23.47
CA ASN A 102 6.01 -8.51 23.68
C ASN A 102 7.12 -8.39 22.64
N LEU A 103 6.78 -8.11 21.37
CA LEU A 103 7.75 -7.87 20.31
C LEU A 103 8.40 -6.49 20.45
N ALA A 104 7.57 -5.45 20.68
CA ALA A 104 8.02 -4.06 20.70
C ALA A 104 9.07 -3.74 21.77
N TYR A 105 9.04 -4.47 22.89
CA TYR A 105 9.96 -4.26 24.01
C TYR A 105 11.10 -5.27 24.10
N LEU A 106 11.32 -6.09 23.05
CA LEU A 106 12.51 -6.93 22.98
C LEU A 106 13.77 -6.06 22.99
N SER A 107 14.82 -6.55 23.66
CA SER A 107 16.14 -5.95 23.51
C SER A 107 16.62 -6.12 22.05
N PRO A 108 17.51 -5.23 21.54
CA PRO A 108 18.08 -5.41 20.21
C PRO A 108 18.75 -6.77 20.03
N GLN A 109 19.43 -7.28 21.06
CA GLN A 109 20.05 -8.59 21.01
C GLN A 109 19.00 -9.71 20.91
N ASP A 110 17.93 -9.66 21.72
CA ASP A 110 16.86 -10.67 21.68
C ASP A 110 16.14 -10.67 20.32
N PHE A 111 15.92 -9.49 19.74
CA PHE A 111 15.34 -9.40 18.40
C PHE A 111 16.24 -10.11 17.37
N ILE A 112 17.53 -9.81 17.36
CA ILE A 112 18.47 -10.47 16.45
C ILE A 112 18.55 -11.98 16.71
N ASP A 113 18.62 -12.40 17.96
CA ASP A 113 18.74 -13.81 18.31
C ASP A 113 17.49 -14.61 17.94
N LYS A 114 16.30 -14.04 18.13
CA LYS A 114 15.02 -14.71 17.85
C LYS A 114 14.59 -14.57 16.39
N TYR A 115 14.59 -13.35 15.84
CA TYR A 115 13.96 -13.04 14.55
C TYR A 115 14.93 -12.98 13.37
N VAL A 116 16.23 -13.07 13.62
CA VAL A 116 17.22 -13.21 12.54
C VAL A 116 17.88 -14.59 12.64
N VAL A 117 18.63 -14.85 13.70
CA VAL A 117 19.33 -16.12 13.89
C VAL A 117 18.34 -17.28 14.10
N GLY A 118 17.29 -17.04 14.91
CA GLY A 118 16.25 -18.03 15.16
C GLY A 118 15.44 -18.42 13.91
N LEU A 119 15.35 -17.53 12.92
CA LEU A 119 14.73 -17.83 11.62
C LEU A 119 15.72 -18.39 10.59
N HIS A 120 16.93 -18.78 11.02
CA HIS A 120 18.01 -19.33 10.19
C HIS A 120 18.51 -18.40 9.08
N ALA A 121 18.43 -17.07 9.28
CA ALA A 121 18.97 -16.11 8.33
C ALA A 121 20.51 -16.16 8.31
N ILE A 122 21.07 -16.43 7.12
CA ILE A 122 22.51 -16.37 6.87
C ILE A 122 22.94 -15.05 6.23
N CYS A 123 21.97 -14.28 5.75
CA CYS A 123 22.14 -12.94 5.26
C CYS A 123 20.88 -12.11 5.54
N VAL A 124 21.07 -10.87 6.00
CA VAL A 124 20.03 -9.88 6.22
C VAL A 124 20.16 -8.79 5.18
N VAL A 125 19.04 -8.36 4.59
CA VAL A 125 18.95 -7.24 3.67
C VAL A 125 17.92 -6.25 4.19
N ALA A 126 18.32 -4.99 4.38
CA ALA A 126 17.39 -3.94 4.81
C ALA A 126 17.77 -2.58 4.25
N GLY A 127 16.82 -1.66 4.22
CA GLY A 127 17.09 -0.27 3.87
C GLY A 127 17.91 0.43 4.95
N GLN A 128 18.70 1.41 4.58
CA GLN A 128 19.58 2.16 5.48
C GLN A 128 18.85 2.76 6.70
N ASP A 129 17.57 3.10 6.56
CA ASP A 129 16.74 3.67 7.62
C ASP A 129 15.98 2.64 8.46
N TYR A 130 16.25 1.34 8.25
CA TYR A 130 15.58 0.29 9.01
C TYR A 130 16.05 0.30 10.48
N THR A 131 15.08 0.22 11.39
CA THR A 131 15.30 0.09 12.82
C THR A 131 14.53 -1.10 13.38
N TYR A 132 15.15 -1.79 14.33
CA TYR A 132 14.56 -2.95 15.02
C TYR A 132 14.45 -2.74 16.53
N GLY A 133 14.51 -1.49 16.96
CA GLY A 133 14.41 -1.01 18.33
C GLY A 133 14.55 0.51 18.41
N LYS A 134 15.18 1.03 19.47
CA LYS A 134 15.47 2.45 19.57
C LYS A 134 16.44 2.87 18.47
N HIS A 135 16.10 3.93 17.74
CA HIS A 135 16.80 4.40 16.54
C HIS A 135 18.31 4.61 16.73
N ASP A 136 18.72 5.12 17.86
CA ASP A 136 20.12 5.40 18.23
C ASP A 136 20.95 4.15 18.59
N ILE A 137 20.29 3.02 18.84
CA ILE A 137 20.93 1.78 19.33
C ILE A 137 20.73 0.63 18.34
N ALA A 138 19.56 0.51 17.73
CA ALA A 138 19.12 -0.66 16.97
C ALA A 138 18.75 -0.27 15.53
N ASN A 139 19.75 -0.02 14.72
CA ASN A 139 19.66 0.40 13.32
C ASN A 139 20.68 -0.34 12.44
N MET A 140 20.76 -0.03 11.16
CA MET A 140 21.65 -0.71 10.23
C MET A 140 23.13 -0.41 10.43
N ASP A 141 23.49 0.71 11.07
CA ASP A 141 24.89 1.05 11.37
C ASP A 141 25.44 0.24 12.55
N THR A 142 24.56 -0.15 13.48
CA THR A 142 24.92 -0.87 14.70
C THR A 142 24.59 -2.37 14.65
N ILE A 143 23.91 -2.86 13.61
CA ILE A 143 23.45 -4.24 13.50
C ILE A 143 24.61 -5.26 13.57
N SER A 144 25.81 -4.87 13.12
CA SER A 144 27.01 -5.71 13.19
C SER A 144 27.39 -6.10 14.61
N ASP A 145 27.18 -5.22 15.59
CA ASP A 145 27.51 -5.45 17.00
C ASP A 145 26.64 -6.56 17.61
N PHE A 146 25.38 -6.62 17.19
CA PHE A 146 24.42 -7.64 17.61
C PHE A 146 24.50 -8.92 16.77
N ALA A 147 24.90 -8.81 15.50
CA ALA A 147 25.10 -9.94 14.60
C ALA A 147 26.24 -10.86 15.06
N LYS A 148 27.31 -10.29 15.60
CA LYS A 148 28.48 -11.02 16.11
C LYS A 148 29.03 -12.03 15.09
N GLY A 149 29.03 -11.66 13.78
CA GLY A 149 29.51 -12.48 12.68
C GLY A 149 28.66 -13.70 12.32
N ARG A 150 27.43 -13.82 12.83
CA ARG A 150 26.55 -14.97 12.59
C ARG A 150 25.82 -14.95 11.25
N PHE A 151 25.73 -13.82 10.60
CA PHE A 151 25.12 -13.62 9.29
C PHE A 151 25.74 -12.43 8.55
N GLU A 152 25.61 -12.44 7.24
CA GLU A 152 26.02 -11.32 6.39
C GLU A 152 24.97 -10.17 6.43
N ILE A 153 25.40 -8.93 6.28
CA ILE A 153 24.54 -7.76 6.30
C ILE A 153 24.68 -7.02 4.97
N ILE A 154 23.56 -6.76 4.32
CA ILE A 154 23.46 -5.93 3.12
C ILE A 154 22.55 -4.75 3.43
N THR A 155 23.12 -3.57 3.47
CA THR A 155 22.37 -2.31 3.60
C THR A 155 22.09 -1.76 2.20
N VAL A 156 20.84 -1.45 1.93
CA VAL A 156 20.40 -0.86 0.67
C VAL A 156 20.23 0.65 0.87
N ASP A 157 20.95 1.43 0.08
CA ASP A 157 20.87 2.88 0.11
C ASP A 157 19.50 3.38 -0.31
N HIS A 158 19.17 4.59 0.11
CA HIS A 158 17.92 5.22 -0.30
C HIS A 158 17.87 5.44 -1.80
N LEU A 159 16.86 4.90 -2.46
CA LEU A 159 16.55 5.31 -3.81
C LEU A 159 16.10 6.77 -3.83
N GLN A 160 16.69 7.54 -4.72
CA GLN A 160 16.34 8.94 -4.95
C GLN A 160 15.75 9.10 -6.36
N ARG A 161 14.85 10.05 -6.50
CA ARG A 161 14.35 10.53 -7.78
C ARG A 161 14.29 12.04 -7.74
N ASN A 162 14.93 12.71 -8.70
CA ASN A 162 15.05 14.18 -8.74
C ASN A 162 15.53 14.74 -7.39
N ASP A 163 16.59 14.16 -6.82
CA ASP A 163 17.19 14.50 -5.53
C ASP A 163 16.25 14.36 -4.30
N GLN A 164 15.09 13.74 -4.48
CA GLN A 164 14.16 13.43 -3.39
C GLN A 164 14.17 11.95 -3.04
N LYS A 165 14.23 11.65 -1.74
CA LYS A 165 14.13 10.29 -1.22
C LYS A 165 12.76 9.68 -1.52
N ILE A 166 12.74 8.49 -2.11
CA ILE A 166 11.51 7.69 -2.22
C ILE A 166 11.14 7.16 -0.83
N SER A 167 9.99 7.55 -0.32
CA SER A 167 9.53 7.14 1.02
C SER A 167 8.01 7.06 1.11
N SER A 168 7.50 6.20 2.00
CA SER A 168 6.05 6.12 2.30
C SER A 168 5.49 7.47 2.80
N THR A 169 6.32 8.30 3.46
CA THR A 169 5.91 9.64 3.91
C THR A 169 5.66 10.58 2.74
N GLN A 170 6.53 10.58 1.73
CA GLN A 170 6.33 11.41 0.54
C GLN A 170 5.12 10.94 -0.26
N ILE A 171 4.96 9.62 -0.44
CA ILE A 171 3.80 9.04 -1.13
C ILE A 171 2.50 9.45 -0.45
N ARG A 172 2.45 9.43 0.91
CA ARG A 172 1.27 9.91 1.64
C ARG A 172 0.96 11.37 1.36
N LYS A 173 1.97 12.25 1.34
CA LYS A 173 1.79 13.67 1.02
C LYS A 173 1.25 13.86 -0.39
N ASP A 174 1.80 13.13 -1.37
CA ASP A 174 1.36 13.21 -2.77
C ASP A 174 -0.10 12.75 -2.91
N LEU A 175 -0.49 11.64 -2.26
CA LEU A 175 -1.88 11.16 -2.26
C LEU A 175 -2.82 12.15 -1.57
N ASP A 176 -2.43 12.71 -0.42
CA ASP A 176 -3.25 13.66 0.34
C ASP A 176 -3.50 14.97 -0.44
N SER A 177 -2.52 15.39 -1.26
CA SER A 177 -2.64 16.56 -2.13
C SER A 177 -3.28 16.27 -3.49
N GLY A 178 -3.72 15.02 -3.73
CA GLY A 178 -4.31 14.61 -5.00
C GLY A 178 -3.31 14.31 -6.12
N ASN A 179 -1.99 14.48 -5.87
CA ASN A 179 -0.95 14.25 -6.88
C ASN A 179 -0.66 12.75 -7.06
N VAL A 180 -1.65 12.03 -7.58
CA VAL A 180 -1.57 10.57 -7.72
C VAL A 180 -0.51 10.14 -8.73
N GLU A 181 -0.26 10.93 -9.77
CA GLU A 181 0.78 10.65 -10.75
C GLU A 181 2.17 10.60 -10.09
N ALA A 182 2.49 11.55 -9.22
CA ALA A 182 3.74 11.55 -8.46
C ALA A 182 3.82 10.34 -7.52
N ALA A 183 2.73 10.05 -6.80
CA ALA A 183 2.66 8.88 -5.93
C ALA A 183 2.91 7.57 -6.71
N ASN A 184 2.26 7.39 -7.88
CA ASN A 184 2.42 6.22 -8.74
C ASN A 184 3.85 6.06 -9.24
N LEU A 185 4.53 7.17 -9.56
CA LEU A 185 5.94 7.14 -9.96
C LEU A 185 6.86 6.65 -8.83
N LEU A 186 6.59 7.01 -7.59
CA LEU A 186 7.35 6.56 -6.41
C LEU A 186 7.02 5.12 -6.03
N LEU A 187 5.76 4.73 -6.16
CA LEU A 187 5.29 3.36 -5.95
C LEU A 187 5.85 2.40 -7.00
N GLY A 188 5.87 2.80 -8.26
CA GLY A 188 6.22 1.93 -9.40
C GLY A 188 5.02 1.15 -9.94
N TYR A 189 3.82 1.45 -9.45
CA TYR A 189 2.54 0.91 -9.88
C TYR A 189 1.44 1.94 -9.62
N GLN A 190 0.23 1.74 -10.19
CA GLN A 190 -0.91 2.60 -9.91
C GLN A 190 -1.43 2.32 -8.50
N TYR A 191 -1.53 3.38 -7.69
CA TYR A 191 -2.14 3.29 -6.38
C TYR A 191 -3.54 2.72 -6.49
N GLU A 192 -3.89 1.82 -5.58
CA GLU A 192 -5.19 1.16 -5.61
C GLU A 192 -5.84 1.13 -4.23
N ASN A 193 -7.16 1.14 -4.24
CA ASN A 193 -8.00 0.92 -3.08
C ASN A 193 -8.94 -0.26 -3.32
N HIS A 194 -9.20 -1.01 -2.26
CA HIS A 194 -10.17 -2.08 -2.26
C HIS A 194 -11.45 -1.63 -1.54
N GLY A 195 -12.60 -1.92 -2.12
CA GLY A 195 -13.86 -1.49 -1.54
C GLY A 195 -15.03 -2.39 -1.88
N THR A 196 -16.20 -2.00 -1.40
CA THR A 196 -17.47 -2.64 -1.71
C THR A 196 -18.43 -1.62 -2.27
N VAL A 197 -19.17 -1.98 -3.30
CA VAL A 197 -20.18 -1.09 -3.89
C VAL A 197 -21.42 -1.03 -3.01
N GLU A 198 -21.76 0.16 -2.54
CA GLU A 198 -22.90 0.42 -1.67
C GLU A 198 -24.01 1.22 -2.37
N HIS A 199 -25.17 1.24 -1.75
CA HIS A 199 -26.28 2.07 -2.21
C HIS A 199 -26.02 3.54 -1.86
N GLY A 200 -26.01 4.42 -2.87
CA GLY A 200 -25.97 5.87 -2.71
C GLY A 200 -27.31 6.53 -3.03
N PHE A 201 -27.31 7.87 -3.08
CA PHE A 201 -28.50 8.69 -3.33
C PHE A 201 -29.04 8.63 -4.76
N LYS A 202 -28.33 7.98 -5.69
CA LYS A 202 -28.72 7.80 -7.11
C LYS A 202 -28.97 9.12 -7.86
N ARG A 203 -28.40 10.24 -7.40
CA ARG A 203 -28.60 11.57 -8.01
C ARG A 203 -28.05 11.64 -9.44
N GLY A 204 -26.88 11.04 -9.68
CA GLY A 204 -26.23 11.01 -10.98
C GLY A 204 -27.06 10.34 -12.09
N ARG A 205 -27.92 9.37 -11.78
CA ARG A 205 -28.80 8.71 -12.76
C ARG A 205 -29.76 9.70 -13.43
N LYS A 206 -30.23 10.72 -12.70
CA LYS A 206 -31.20 11.72 -13.22
C LYS A 206 -30.58 12.65 -14.25
N ILE A 207 -29.24 12.80 -14.21
CA ILE A 207 -28.50 13.70 -15.10
C ILE A 207 -27.63 12.93 -16.12
N GLY A 208 -27.84 11.60 -16.26
CA GLY A 208 -27.15 10.79 -17.27
C GLY A 208 -25.75 10.29 -16.86
N PHE A 209 -25.32 10.51 -15.60
CA PHE A 209 -24.04 10.05 -15.05
C PHE A 209 -24.24 9.14 -13.83
N PRO A 210 -24.70 7.89 -14.03
CA PRO A 210 -24.85 6.95 -12.92
C PRO A 210 -23.51 6.68 -12.25
N THR A 211 -23.47 6.72 -10.89
CA THR A 211 -22.27 6.47 -10.09
C THR A 211 -22.40 5.22 -9.23
N LEU A 212 -21.28 4.53 -9.04
CA LEU A 212 -21.08 3.57 -7.98
C LEU A 212 -20.58 4.32 -6.75
N ASN A 213 -21.18 4.07 -5.59
CA ASN A 213 -20.64 4.51 -4.32
C ASN A 213 -19.76 3.38 -3.78
N VAL A 214 -18.48 3.66 -3.55
CA VAL A 214 -17.51 2.67 -3.09
C VAL A 214 -17.12 2.95 -1.66
N SER A 215 -17.48 2.03 -0.77
CA SER A 215 -17.05 2.04 0.63
C SER A 215 -15.66 1.43 0.73
N ILE A 216 -14.69 2.23 1.15
CA ILE A 216 -13.29 1.83 1.35
C ILE A 216 -13.05 1.64 2.85
N PRO A 217 -12.31 0.59 3.28
CA PRO A 217 -11.99 0.37 4.70
C PRO A 217 -11.37 1.59 5.37
N LYS A 218 -11.80 1.88 6.61
CA LYS A 218 -11.38 3.08 7.34
C LYS A 218 -9.87 3.18 7.56
N ASN A 219 -9.17 2.08 7.64
CA ASN A 219 -7.73 1.99 7.83
C ASN A 219 -6.93 1.97 6.50
N GLU A 220 -7.58 2.12 5.37
CA GLU A 220 -6.95 2.30 4.06
C GLU A 220 -6.90 3.79 3.71
N ARG A 221 -5.78 4.26 3.12
CA ARG A 221 -5.64 5.66 2.76
C ARG A 221 -6.40 5.98 1.48
N ILE A 222 -7.29 6.94 1.55
CA ILE A 222 -7.99 7.51 0.39
C ILE A 222 -7.26 8.81 -0.02
N LEU A 223 -7.24 9.13 -1.31
CA LEU A 223 -6.63 10.32 -1.89
C LEU A 223 -7.27 11.63 -1.37
N GLY A 224 -6.65 12.75 -1.69
CA GLY A 224 -7.23 14.09 -1.51
C GLY A 224 -8.54 14.27 -2.28
N GLU A 225 -9.31 15.30 -1.92
CA GLU A 225 -10.53 15.64 -2.64
C GLU A 225 -10.22 16.02 -4.09
N GLY A 226 -11.13 15.68 -5.00
CA GLY A 226 -10.99 15.99 -6.40
C GLY A 226 -11.65 14.97 -7.31
N VAL A 227 -11.45 15.16 -8.59
CA VAL A 227 -11.93 14.27 -9.66
C VAL A 227 -10.72 13.60 -10.32
N TYR A 228 -10.83 12.31 -10.56
CA TYR A 228 -9.71 11.44 -10.98
C TYR A 228 -10.12 10.53 -12.13
N ALA A 229 -9.17 10.24 -13.03
CA ALA A 229 -9.27 9.14 -13.97
C ALA A 229 -8.93 7.83 -13.25
N VAL A 230 -9.81 6.83 -13.37
CA VAL A 230 -9.70 5.56 -12.67
C VAL A 230 -9.96 4.36 -13.58
N LYS A 231 -9.41 3.20 -13.22
CA LYS A 231 -9.91 1.90 -13.69
C LYS A 231 -10.45 1.13 -12.49
N VAL A 232 -11.59 0.50 -12.68
CA VAL A 232 -12.24 -0.32 -11.64
C VAL A 232 -12.33 -1.75 -12.12
N LYS A 233 -11.87 -2.67 -11.30
CA LYS A 233 -12.07 -4.11 -11.49
C LYS A 233 -13.18 -4.56 -10.56
N ILE A 234 -14.14 -5.29 -11.10
CA ILE A 234 -15.25 -5.88 -10.35
C ILE A 234 -14.98 -7.36 -10.20
N ASP A 235 -15.01 -7.89 -8.98
CA ASP A 235 -14.65 -9.28 -8.67
C ASP A 235 -15.43 -10.28 -9.51
N LYS A 236 -16.72 -10.03 -9.71
CA LYS A 236 -17.65 -10.95 -10.38
C LYS A 236 -17.31 -11.26 -11.84
N ASP A 237 -16.83 -10.28 -12.60
CA ASP A 237 -16.53 -10.46 -14.02
C ASP A 237 -15.04 -10.36 -14.37
N ASN A 238 -14.21 -10.03 -13.40
CA ASN A 238 -12.75 -9.94 -13.52
C ASN A 238 -12.26 -9.00 -14.64
N LEU A 239 -13.09 -8.05 -15.07
CA LEU A 239 -12.79 -7.07 -16.10
C LEU A 239 -12.44 -5.72 -15.49
N TRP A 240 -11.59 -4.96 -16.20
CA TRP A 240 -11.28 -3.58 -15.86
C TRP A 240 -12.13 -2.63 -16.67
N TYR A 241 -12.84 -1.73 -15.99
CA TYR A 241 -13.66 -0.67 -16.59
C TYR A 241 -12.99 0.67 -16.38
N GLU A 242 -12.92 1.49 -17.42
CA GLU A 242 -12.46 2.87 -17.36
C GLU A 242 -13.58 3.76 -16.83
N GLY A 243 -13.22 4.80 -16.07
CA GLY A 243 -14.17 5.71 -15.49
C GLY A 243 -13.53 6.94 -14.87
N MET A 244 -14.37 7.80 -14.36
CA MET A 244 -13.97 8.96 -13.55
C MET A 244 -14.55 8.83 -12.16
N ALA A 245 -13.75 9.19 -11.14
CA ALA A 245 -14.14 9.15 -9.74
C ALA A 245 -14.11 10.52 -9.12
N SER A 246 -15.05 10.82 -8.23
CA SER A 246 -15.00 11.98 -7.36
C SER A 246 -14.77 11.55 -5.92
N ILE A 247 -13.86 12.24 -5.23
CA ILE A 247 -13.64 12.15 -3.79
C ILE A 247 -14.09 13.47 -3.18
N GLY A 248 -15.06 13.41 -2.29
CA GLY A 248 -15.61 14.55 -1.58
C GLY A 248 -16.04 14.18 -0.16
N HIS A 249 -16.65 15.11 0.55
CA HIS A 249 -17.25 14.89 1.86
C HIS A 249 -18.77 14.96 1.77
N ASN A 250 -19.47 14.11 2.50
CA ASN A 250 -20.90 14.28 2.71
C ASN A 250 -21.13 15.38 3.76
N GLU A 251 -21.83 16.45 3.39
CA GLU A 251 -22.19 17.56 4.28
C GLU A 251 -23.23 17.19 5.37
N THR A 252 -23.65 15.94 5.44
CA THR A 252 -24.73 15.50 6.35
C THR A 252 -24.16 14.78 7.57
N PHE A 253 -24.16 15.48 8.71
CA PHE A 253 -23.99 15.01 10.09
C PHE A 253 -22.58 14.84 10.66
N GLY A 254 -22.11 15.84 11.41
CA GLY A 254 -21.08 15.77 12.44
C GLY A 254 -19.68 16.19 12.01
N ASP A 255 -18.80 16.45 12.98
CA ASP A 255 -17.44 16.97 12.79
C ASP A 255 -16.45 15.95 12.17
N ASP A 256 -16.82 14.69 12.00
CA ASP A 256 -16.06 13.66 11.27
C ASP A 256 -16.66 13.45 9.87
N LEU A 257 -16.32 14.35 8.94
CA LEU A 257 -16.72 14.24 7.53
C LEU A 257 -15.98 13.06 6.87
N GLU A 258 -16.64 11.90 6.79
CA GLU A 258 -16.09 10.75 6.06
C GLU A 258 -16.02 11.07 4.56
N LYS A 259 -14.85 10.82 3.95
CA LYS A 259 -14.69 10.93 2.50
C LYS A 259 -15.58 9.93 1.79
N THR A 260 -16.26 10.39 0.75
CA THR A 260 -17.07 9.55 -0.14
C THR A 260 -16.34 9.37 -1.46
N VAL A 261 -16.43 8.16 -2.01
CA VAL A 261 -15.88 7.82 -3.32
C VAL A 261 -17.04 7.44 -4.24
N GLU A 262 -17.31 8.30 -5.22
CA GLU A 262 -18.32 8.06 -6.25
C GLU A 262 -17.65 7.89 -7.61
N ILE A 263 -17.97 6.80 -8.34
CA ILE A 263 -17.31 6.46 -9.60
C ILE A 263 -18.34 6.30 -10.71
N ASN A 264 -18.21 7.10 -11.78
CA ASN A 264 -18.92 6.89 -13.03
C ASN A 264 -18.09 6.01 -13.96
N LEU A 265 -18.54 4.78 -14.21
CA LEU A 265 -17.93 3.87 -15.16
C LEU A 265 -18.44 4.10 -16.57
N PHE A 266 -17.54 4.08 -17.56
CA PHE A 266 -17.89 4.25 -18.96
C PHE A 266 -18.39 2.94 -19.58
N ASN A 267 -19.43 3.05 -20.42
CA ASN A 267 -20.02 1.89 -21.09
C ASN A 267 -20.45 0.75 -20.13
N PHE A 268 -21.00 1.14 -18.97
CA PHE A 268 -21.36 0.22 -17.90
C PHE A 268 -22.80 0.44 -17.45
N ASP A 269 -23.63 -0.61 -17.50
CA ASP A 269 -25.06 -0.56 -17.18
C ASP A 269 -25.51 -1.64 -16.18
N LYS A 270 -24.54 -2.41 -15.63
CA LYS A 270 -24.82 -3.52 -14.72
C LYS A 270 -25.11 -3.04 -13.29
N SER A 271 -25.93 -3.80 -12.57
CA SER A 271 -26.11 -3.62 -11.12
C SER A 271 -25.08 -4.48 -10.38
N VAL A 272 -24.24 -3.80 -9.56
CA VAL A 272 -23.09 -4.42 -8.86
C VAL A 272 -23.07 -4.08 -7.36
N TYR A 273 -24.23 -3.83 -6.77
CA TYR A 273 -24.32 -3.60 -5.34
C TYR A 273 -23.88 -4.82 -4.54
N GLY A 274 -23.07 -4.59 -3.50
CA GLY A 274 -22.47 -5.62 -2.66
C GLY A 274 -21.24 -6.30 -3.26
N GLU A 275 -20.89 -6.02 -4.52
CA GLU A 275 -19.69 -6.58 -5.14
C GLU A 275 -18.43 -5.89 -4.62
N LYS A 276 -17.37 -6.68 -4.47
CA LYS A 276 -16.02 -6.15 -4.17
C LYS A 276 -15.42 -5.56 -5.42
N VAL A 277 -14.69 -4.46 -5.25
CA VAL A 277 -14.03 -3.76 -6.35
C VAL A 277 -12.62 -3.35 -5.96
N ILE A 278 -11.75 -3.27 -6.98
CA ILE A 278 -10.43 -2.66 -6.89
C ILE A 278 -10.47 -1.40 -7.75
N VAL A 279 -10.13 -0.25 -7.16
CA VAL A 279 -10.07 1.04 -7.84
C VAL A 279 -8.61 1.42 -8.02
N LYS A 280 -8.12 1.49 -9.27
CA LYS A 280 -6.80 2.02 -9.61
C LYS A 280 -6.88 3.48 -10.00
N TRP A 281 -6.06 4.29 -9.35
CA TRP A 281 -6.03 5.74 -9.53
C TRP A 281 -4.90 6.10 -10.49
N TYR A 282 -5.24 6.82 -11.56
CA TYR A 282 -4.28 7.09 -12.64
C TYR A 282 -3.86 8.56 -12.71
N LYS A 283 -4.83 9.49 -12.70
CA LYS A 283 -4.58 10.90 -12.96
C LYS A 283 -5.55 11.78 -12.19
N PHE A 284 -5.04 12.87 -11.63
CA PHE A 284 -5.85 13.96 -11.11
C PHE A 284 -6.37 14.79 -12.28
N LEU A 285 -7.68 15.00 -12.37
CA LEU A 285 -8.32 15.78 -13.41
C LEU A 285 -8.54 17.23 -12.98
N ARG A 286 -9.12 17.43 -11.81
CA ARG A 286 -9.41 18.76 -11.23
C ARG A 286 -9.82 18.70 -9.77
N GLU A 287 -9.83 19.86 -9.13
CA GLU A 287 -10.43 20.07 -7.82
C GLU A 287 -11.96 19.97 -7.85
N MET A 288 -12.56 19.77 -6.67
CA MET A 288 -14.01 19.85 -6.51
C MET A 288 -14.47 21.30 -6.67
N VAL A 289 -15.54 21.51 -7.43
CA VAL A 289 -16.14 22.82 -7.72
C VAL A 289 -17.64 22.79 -7.41
N LYS A 290 -18.16 23.87 -6.86
CA LYS A 290 -19.61 24.08 -6.73
C LYS A 290 -20.15 24.65 -8.04
N PHE A 291 -21.32 24.19 -8.45
CA PHE A 291 -22.00 24.63 -9.67
C PHE A 291 -23.30 25.40 -9.31
N ASP A 292 -23.57 26.44 -10.02
CA ASP A 292 -24.76 27.26 -9.79
C ASP A 292 -26.00 26.68 -10.48
N SER A 293 -25.81 25.79 -11.47
CA SER A 293 -26.90 25.13 -12.20
C SER A 293 -26.59 23.63 -12.47
N VAL A 294 -27.63 22.86 -12.78
CA VAL A 294 -27.53 21.47 -13.20
C VAL A 294 -26.86 21.37 -14.57
N GLU A 295 -27.12 22.33 -15.45
CA GLU A 295 -26.54 22.40 -16.78
C GLU A 295 -25.02 22.56 -16.72
N GLU A 296 -24.52 23.47 -15.91
CA GLU A 296 -23.06 23.63 -15.69
C GLU A 296 -22.41 22.37 -15.15
N LEU A 297 -23.06 21.67 -14.21
CA LEU A 297 -22.58 20.39 -13.72
C LEU A 297 -22.50 19.35 -14.85
N ILE A 298 -23.54 19.25 -15.69
CA ILE A 298 -23.56 18.29 -16.81
C ILE A 298 -22.45 18.62 -17.82
N ASP A 299 -22.26 19.89 -18.16
CA ASP A 299 -21.20 20.34 -19.08
C ASP A 299 -19.80 19.96 -18.55
N GLN A 300 -19.57 20.19 -17.24
CA GLN A 300 -18.30 19.80 -16.62
C GLN A 300 -18.12 18.28 -16.57
N LEU A 301 -19.14 17.50 -16.25
CA LEU A 301 -19.07 16.03 -16.26
C LEU A 301 -18.78 15.50 -17.66
N ASN A 302 -19.36 16.10 -18.71
CA ASN A 302 -19.05 15.76 -20.10
C ASN A 302 -17.59 16.08 -20.46
N LYS A 303 -17.03 17.18 -19.94
CA LYS A 303 -15.62 17.53 -20.11
C LYS A 303 -14.72 16.52 -19.40
N ASP A 304 -14.99 16.24 -18.12
CA ASP A 304 -14.23 15.27 -17.32
C ASP A 304 -14.19 13.89 -17.99
N LYS A 305 -15.34 13.47 -18.54
CA LYS A 305 -15.44 12.20 -19.29
C LYS A 305 -14.53 12.23 -20.52
N ARG A 306 -14.61 13.26 -21.37
CA ARG A 306 -13.75 13.38 -22.57
C ARG A 306 -12.26 13.40 -22.21
N ASP A 307 -11.88 14.18 -21.18
CA ASP A 307 -10.50 14.29 -20.73
C ASP A 307 -9.98 12.94 -20.23
N THR A 308 -10.83 12.16 -19.56
CA THR A 308 -10.52 10.80 -19.09
C THR A 308 -10.38 9.81 -20.26
N GLU A 309 -11.30 9.84 -21.22
CA GLU A 309 -11.25 8.99 -22.42
C GLU A 309 -9.97 9.23 -23.23
N VAL A 310 -9.65 10.51 -23.50
CA VAL A 310 -8.42 10.91 -24.20
C VAL A 310 -7.17 10.41 -23.41
N PHE A 311 -7.16 10.60 -22.10
CA PHE A 311 -6.04 10.11 -21.27
C PHE A 311 -5.83 8.60 -21.42
N PHE A 312 -6.89 7.80 -21.35
CA PHE A 312 -6.75 6.34 -21.48
C PHE A 312 -6.45 5.89 -22.92
N GLU A 313 -6.90 6.61 -23.93
CA GLU A 313 -6.51 6.36 -25.31
C GLU A 313 -5.01 6.57 -25.52
N ASP A 314 -4.47 7.66 -24.99
CA ASP A 314 -3.03 7.95 -25.09
C ASP A 314 -2.19 6.96 -24.26
N LEU A 315 -2.70 6.52 -23.10
CA LEU A 315 -2.03 5.48 -22.30
C LEU A 315 -1.95 4.12 -23.03
N LYS A 316 -2.90 3.81 -23.92
CA LYS A 316 -2.89 2.57 -24.73
C LYS A 316 -1.91 2.61 -25.91
N LYS A 317 -1.51 3.81 -26.34
CA LYS A 317 -0.58 4.02 -27.48
C LYS A 317 0.90 3.97 -27.06
N ASN A 318 1.17 4.18 -25.76
CA ASN A 318 2.51 4.16 -25.16
C ASN A 318 2.77 2.83 -24.44
#